data_c35717de5db335a3df083d05100d4cf5
#
_entry.id   c35717de5db335a3df083d05100d4cf5
#
_cell.length_a   1.000
_cell.length_b   1.000
_cell.length_c   1.000
_cell.angle_alpha   90.00
_cell.angle_beta   90.00
_cell.angle_gamma   90.00
#
_symmetry.space_group_name_H-M   'P 1'
#
loop_
_entity.id
_entity.type
_entity.pdbx_description
1 polymer ?
#
loop_
_entity_poly.entity_id
_entity_poly.type
_entity_poly.pdbx_seq_one_letter_code
_entity_poly.pdbx_strand_id
1 'polypeptide(L)'
;MASEQLLKFNEQFPDSLYREIHAQYTGPMKSDEDLKKYQRSKAPINTATVSFEQIKDTKNRIGWIVPEDYIVVDIDKQEYASVVFKILKKRNIKFSYMKGRKGGHFIFKN
;
A
#
# COMPACT_ATOMS: atom_id res chain seq x y z
N MET A 1 15.34 1.16 11.42
CA MET A 1 15.75 0.30 10.28
C MET A 1 14.56 0.03 9.39
N ALA A 2 14.72 0.19 8.10
CA ALA A 2 13.62 -0.05 7.15
C ALA A 2 13.26 -1.54 7.09
N SER A 3 11.98 -1.86 6.90
CA SER A 3 11.56 -3.23 6.67
C SER A 3 12.12 -3.75 5.35
N GLU A 4 12.32 -5.06 5.28
CA GLU A 4 12.78 -5.70 4.05
C GLU A 4 11.79 -5.47 2.90
N GLN A 5 10.50 -5.50 3.21
CA GLN A 5 9.45 -5.26 2.22
C GLN A 5 9.55 -3.84 1.63
N LEU A 6 9.77 -2.83 2.46
CA LEU A 6 9.92 -1.45 1.99
C LEU A 6 11.19 -1.28 1.16
N LEU A 7 12.29 -1.90 1.58
CA LEU A 7 13.54 -1.87 0.82
C LEU A 7 13.35 -2.45 -0.59
N LYS A 8 12.71 -3.61 -0.69
CA LYS A 8 12.44 -4.25 -1.98
C LYS A 8 11.52 -3.41 -2.85
N PHE A 9 10.50 -2.81 -2.23
CA PHE A 9 9.58 -1.93 -2.96
C PHE A 9 10.31 -0.73 -3.54
N ASN A 10 11.16 -0.08 -2.73
CA ASN A 10 11.90 1.09 -3.18
C ASN A 10 12.94 0.76 -4.26
N GLU A 11 13.52 -0.44 -4.23
CA GLU A 11 14.40 -0.90 -5.30
C GLU A 11 13.65 -1.05 -6.61
N GLN A 12 12.43 -1.56 -6.55
CA GLN A 12 11.58 -1.74 -7.73
C GLN A 12 11.05 -0.41 -8.28
N PHE A 13 10.72 0.52 -7.39
CA PHE A 13 10.20 1.84 -7.75
C PHE A 13 11.09 2.93 -7.15
N PRO A 14 12.31 3.12 -7.68
CA PRO A 14 13.23 4.14 -7.16
C PRO A 14 12.66 5.55 -7.38
N ASP A 15 13.12 6.48 -6.56
CA ASP A 15 12.66 7.88 -6.58
C ASP A 15 11.19 8.06 -6.22
N SER A 16 10.59 7.05 -5.59
CA SER A 16 9.21 7.13 -5.13
C SER A 16 9.04 8.14 -4.01
N LEU A 17 7.85 8.71 -3.94
CA LEU A 17 7.42 9.56 -2.84
C LEU A 17 6.39 8.82 -2.00
N TYR A 18 6.38 9.11 -0.71
CA TYR A 18 5.56 8.41 0.27
C TYR A 18 4.86 9.40 1.17
N ARG A 19 3.84 8.92 1.89
CA ARG A 19 3.23 9.62 3.01
C ARG A 19 3.23 8.71 4.22
N GLU A 20 3.43 9.31 5.38
CA GLU A 20 3.33 8.59 6.64
C GLU A 20 1.87 8.55 7.07
N ILE A 21 1.37 7.35 7.38
CA ILE A 21 -0.01 7.10 7.76
C ILE A 21 -0.03 6.60 9.18
N HIS A 22 -1.05 6.99 9.97
CA HIS A 22 -1.20 6.54 11.35
C HIS A 22 -1.16 5.01 11.45
N ALA A 23 -0.68 4.51 12.59
CA ALA A 23 -0.77 3.09 12.90
C ALA A 23 -2.23 2.65 12.86
N GLN A 24 -2.47 1.45 12.35
CA GLN A 24 -3.82 0.93 12.23
C GLN A 24 -4.48 0.78 13.61
N TYR A 25 -5.71 1.27 13.73
CA TYR A 25 -6.51 1.03 14.94
C TYR A 25 -6.91 -0.43 15.02
N THR A 26 -6.58 -1.09 16.11
CA THR A 26 -6.85 -2.51 16.33
C THR A 26 -7.81 -2.75 17.51
N GLY A 27 -8.35 -1.68 18.10
CA GLY A 27 -9.26 -1.77 19.22
C GLY A 27 -10.68 -2.16 18.84
N PRO A 28 -11.59 -2.18 19.81
CA PRO A 28 -12.98 -2.56 19.57
C PRO A 28 -13.70 -1.57 18.64
N MET A 29 -14.72 -2.05 17.95
CA MET A 29 -15.55 -1.28 17.02
C MET A 29 -17.01 -1.26 17.50
N LYS A 30 -17.21 -0.88 18.78
CA LYS A 30 -18.52 -0.96 19.44
C LYS A 30 -19.22 0.38 19.63
N SER A 31 -18.53 1.50 19.41
CA SER A 31 -19.10 2.83 19.65
C SER A 31 -18.77 3.76 18.51
N ASP A 32 -19.43 4.93 18.47
CA ASP A 32 -19.11 5.97 17.50
C ASP A 32 -17.69 6.49 17.66
N GLU A 33 -17.21 6.53 18.90
CA GLU A 33 -15.84 6.92 19.21
C GLU A 33 -14.83 5.94 18.61
N ASP A 34 -15.10 4.64 18.72
CA ASP A 34 -14.26 3.60 18.15
C ASP A 34 -14.21 3.73 16.63
N LEU A 35 -15.33 4.01 16.00
CA LEU A 35 -15.40 4.23 14.55
C LEU A 35 -14.56 5.43 14.14
N LYS A 36 -14.62 6.51 14.91
CA LYS A 36 -13.80 7.71 14.64
C LYS A 36 -12.32 7.42 14.74
N LYS A 37 -11.91 6.62 15.73
CA LYS A 37 -10.52 6.19 15.89
C LYS A 37 -10.05 5.37 14.69
N TYR A 38 -10.89 4.44 14.25
CA TYR A 38 -10.60 3.62 13.09
C TYR A 38 -10.45 4.47 11.82
N GLN A 39 -11.36 5.39 11.59
CA GLN A 39 -11.32 6.29 10.43
C GLN A 39 -10.09 7.19 10.45
N ARG A 40 -9.73 7.73 11.62
CA ARG A 40 -8.52 8.56 11.76
C ARG A 40 -7.25 7.77 11.47
N SER A 41 -7.23 6.47 11.81
CA SER A 41 -6.07 5.63 11.55
C SER A 41 -5.81 5.37 10.06
N LYS A 42 -6.78 5.68 9.20
CA LYS A 42 -6.62 5.56 7.74
C LYS A 42 -6.10 6.84 7.09
N ALA A 43 -6.05 7.93 7.82
CA ALA A 43 -5.62 9.22 7.29
C ALA A 43 -4.10 9.37 7.38
N PRO A 44 -3.48 10.14 6.48
CA PRO A 44 -2.06 10.47 6.63
C PRO A 44 -1.85 11.36 7.86
N ILE A 45 -0.67 11.22 8.49
CA ILE A 45 -0.31 12.03 9.65
C ILE A 45 -0.21 13.50 9.25
N ASN A 46 0.32 13.75 8.06
CA ASN A 46 0.28 15.08 7.46
C ASN A 46 0.18 14.92 5.94
N THR A 47 -0.02 16.03 5.23
CA THR A 47 -0.18 16.01 3.78
C THR A 47 1.14 16.09 3.02
N ALA A 48 2.26 16.22 3.71
CA ALA A 48 3.57 16.31 3.06
C ALA A 48 3.98 14.96 2.46
N THR A 49 4.55 15.00 1.26
CA THR A 49 5.18 13.83 0.67
C THR A 49 6.64 13.80 1.09
N VAL A 50 7.16 12.61 1.32
CA VAL A 50 8.53 12.41 1.77
C VAL A 50 9.23 11.36 0.92
N SER A 51 10.57 11.44 0.90
CA SER A 51 11.38 10.46 0.18
C SER A 51 11.56 9.18 1.00
N PHE A 52 12.11 8.16 0.35
CA PHE A 52 12.47 6.91 1.03
C PHE A 52 13.42 7.18 2.21
N GLU A 53 14.44 8.02 2.01
CA GLU A 53 15.41 8.33 3.06
C GLU A 53 14.77 8.95 4.29
N GLN A 54 13.73 9.74 4.09
CA GLN A 54 13.02 10.40 5.19
C GLN A 54 12.06 9.47 5.92
N ILE A 55 11.51 8.46 5.25
CA ILE A 55 10.45 7.62 5.82
C ILE A 55 10.91 6.22 6.22
N LYS A 56 12.07 5.78 5.79
CA LYS A 56 12.52 4.38 5.93
C LYS A 56 12.52 3.83 7.35
N ASP A 57 12.69 4.68 8.34
CA ASP A 57 12.78 4.26 9.74
C ASP A 57 11.49 4.51 10.54
N THR A 58 10.40 4.90 9.89
CA THR A 58 9.15 5.15 10.58
C THR A 58 8.56 3.86 11.14
N LYS A 59 7.89 3.98 12.27
CA LYS A 59 7.09 2.90 12.86
C LYS A 59 5.62 2.95 12.44
N ASN A 60 5.24 4.00 11.75
CA ASN A 60 3.88 4.16 11.24
C ASN A 60 3.73 3.46 9.89
N ARG A 61 2.50 3.31 9.44
CA ARG A 61 2.24 2.78 8.11
C ARG A 61 2.67 3.79 7.05
N ILE A 62 2.94 3.29 5.85
CA ILE A 62 3.47 4.09 4.75
C ILE A 62 2.52 3.97 3.57
N GLY A 63 2.11 5.12 3.03
CA GLY A 63 1.38 5.18 1.77
C GLY A 63 2.32 5.55 0.64
N TRP A 64 2.15 4.90 -0.49
CA TRP A 64 2.90 5.22 -1.71
C TRP A 64 2.12 6.22 -2.54
N ILE A 65 2.79 7.25 -3.00
CA ILE A 65 2.21 8.22 -3.92
C ILE A 65 2.37 7.65 -5.33
N VAL A 66 1.27 7.22 -5.92
CA VAL A 66 1.30 6.57 -7.24
C VAL A 66 1.70 7.60 -8.31
N PRO A 67 2.82 7.40 -9.03
CA PRO A 67 3.19 8.29 -10.11
C PRO A 67 2.17 8.25 -11.25
N GLU A 68 2.13 9.31 -12.07
CA GLU A 68 1.16 9.42 -13.18
C GLU A 68 1.32 8.32 -14.22
N ASP A 69 2.50 7.75 -14.35
CA ASP A 69 2.77 6.67 -15.32
C ASP A 69 2.49 5.27 -14.79
N TYR A 70 1.84 5.16 -13.63
CA TYR A 70 1.44 3.88 -13.05
C TYR A 70 -0.05 3.85 -12.74
N ILE A 71 -0.63 2.65 -12.80
CA ILE A 71 -2.01 2.39 -12.43
C ILE A 71 -2.01 1.27 -11.38
N VAL A 72 -2.75 1.49 -10.29
CA VAL A 72 -2.90 0.49 -9.23
C VAL A 72 -4.35 0.00 -9.23
N VAL A 73 -4.52 -1.32 -9.33
CA VAL A 73 -5.83 -1.96 -9.22
C VAL A 73 -5.86 -2.75 -7.91
N ASP A 74 -6.79 -2.41 -7.04
CA ASP A 74 -6.97 -3.05 -5.74
C ASP A 74 -8.08 -4.09 -5.81
N ILE A 75 -7.78 -5.33 -5.43
CA ILE A 75 -8.75 -6.41 -5.37
C ILE A 75 -8.85 -6.91 -3.94
N ASP A 76 -10.00 -6.70 -3.31
CA ASP A 76 -10.21 -6.92 -1.88
C ASP A 76 -10.38 -8.39 -1.47
N LYS A 77 -10.55 -9.29 -2.42
CA LYS A 77 -10.75 -10.71 -2.13
C LYS A 77 -9.63 -11.55 -2.72
N GLN A 78 -8.96 -12.32 -1.87
CA GLN A 78 -7.82 -13.14 -2.28
C GLN A 78 -8.17 -14.13 -3.40
N GLU A 79 -9.36 -14.70 -3.36
CA GLU A 79 -9.82 -15.64 -4.40
C GLU A 79 -9.88 -15.00 -5.78
N TYR A 80 -10.34 -13.75 -5.85
CA TYR A 80 -10.37 -13.00 -7.11
C TYR A 80 -9.00 -12.51 -7.52
N ALA A 81 -8.19 -12.06 -6.57
CA ALA A 81 -6.82 -11.64 -6.84
C ALA A 81 -6.01 -12.79 -7.45
N SER A 82 -6.17 -14.01 -6.93
CA SER A 82 -5.49 -15.19 -7.47
C SER A 82 -5.88 -15.48 -8.92
N VAL A 83 -7.16 -15.35 -9.24
CA VAL A 83 -7.64 -15.56 -10.62
C VAL A 83 -7.06 -14.51 -11.56
N VAL A 84 -7.09 -13.24 -11.16
CA VAL A 84 -6.55 -12.15 -11.98
C VAL A 84 -5.04 -12.34 -12.18
N PHE A 85 -4.32 -12.71 -11.13
CA PHE A 85 -2.89 -12.98 -11.22
C PHE A 85 -2.59 -14.03 -12.29
N LYS A 86 -3.32 -15.15 -12.26
CA LYS A 86 -3.14 -16.23 -13.24
C LYS A 86 -3.44 -15.79 -14.67
N ILE A 87 -4.50 -15.01 -14.85
CA ILE A 87 -4.88 -14.50 -16.17
C ILE A 87 -3.81 -13.56 -16.73
N LEU A 88 -3.31 -12.65 -15.91
CA LEU A 88 -2.27 -11.71 -16.33
C LEU A 88 -0.97 -12.44 -16.71
N LYS A 89 -0.58 -13.45 -15.93
CA LYS A 89 0.59 -14.28 -16.24
C LYS A 89 0.40 -15.03 -17.55
N LYS A 90 -0.76 -15.63 -17.74
CA LYS A 90 -1.06 -16.40 -18.96
C LYS A 90 -1.01 -15.54 -20.21
N ARG A 91 -1.41 -14.27 -20.10
CA ARG A 91 -1.44 -13.32 -21.24
C ARG A 91 -0.13 -12.53 -21.39
N ASN A 92 0.89 -12.84 -20.59
CA ASN A 92 2.19 -12.18 -20.62
C ASN A 92 2.12 -10.66 -20.39
N ILE A 93 1.18 -10.23 -19.57
CA ILE A 93 1.06 -8.82 -19.19
C ILE A 93 2.05 -8.52 -18.07
N LYS A 94 2.85 -7.46 -18.21
CA LYS A 94 3.78 -7.05 -17.17
C LYS A 94 3.05 -6.33 -16.05
N PHE A 95 3.30 -6.75 -14.83
CA PHE A 95 2.71 -6.12 -13.63
C PHE A 95 3.56 -6.43 -12.41
N SER A 96 3.37 -5.63 -11.37
CA SER A 96 3.88 -5.92 -10.03
C SER A 96 2.70 -6.26 -9.13
N TYR A 97 2.89 -7.16 -8.19
CA TYR A 97 1.83 -7.62 -7.31
C TYR A 97 2.26 -7.49 -5.85
N MET A 98 1.39 -6.90 -5.05
CA MET A 98 1.57 -6.81 -3.60
C MET A 98 0.41 -7.47 -2.91
N LYS A 99 0.69 -8.58 -2.21
CA LYS A 99 -0.33 -9.31 -1.46
C LYS A 99 -0.65 -8.56 -0.17
N GLY A 100 -1.96 -8.31 0.06
CA GLY A 100 -2.46 -7.77 1.30
C GLY A 100 -3.15 -8.83 2.14
N ARG A 101 -3.76 -8.41 3.25
CA ARG A 101 -4.48 -9.32 4.15
C ARG A 101 -5.69 -9.98 3.50
N LYS A 102 -6.46 -9.22 2.73
CA LYS A 102 -7.72 -9.67 2.14
C LYS A 102 -7.64 -9.92 0.64
N GLY A 103 -6.67 -9.36 -0.01
CA GLY A 103 -6.53 -9.44 -1.45
C GLY A 103 -5.18 -8.96 -1.88
N GLY A 104 -5.10 -8.16 -2.95
CA GLY A 104 -3.84 -7.66 -3.42
C GLY A 104 -3.95 -6.44 -4.31
N HIS A 105 -2.81 -5.81 -4.54
CA HIS A 105 -2.67 -4.67 -5.42
C HIS A 105 -1.88 -5.08 -6.66
N PHE A 106 -2.45 -4.79 -7.83
CA PHE A 106 -1.77 -4.98 -9.10
C PHE A 106 -1.31 -3.62 -9.61
N ILE A 107 -0.03 -3.51 -9.90
CA ILE A 107 0.58 -2.26 -10.33
C ILE A 107 1.03 -2.41 -11.78
N PHE A 108 0.52 -1.54 -12.63
CA PHE A 108 0.83 -1.54 -14.06
C PHE A 108 1.51 -0.24 -14.45
N LYS A 109 2.48 -0.33 -15.32
CA LYS A 109 3.05 0.87 -15.95
C LYS A 109 2.16 1.26 -17.13
N ASN A 110 1.78 2.52 -17.12
CA ASN A 110 0.93 3.07 -18.17
C ASN A 110 1.77 3.43 -19.42
#